data_07e57346b0b2060fa50c923cf03c8b91
#
_entry.id   07e57346b0b2060fa50c923cf03c8b91
#
_cell.length_a   1.000
_cell.length_b   1.000
_cell.length_c   1.000
_cell.angle_alpha   90.00
_cell.angle_beta   90.00
_cell.angle_gamma   90.00
#
_symmetry.space_group_name_H-M   'P 1'
#
loop_
_entity.id
_entity.type
_entity.pdbx_description
1 polymer ?
#
loop_
_entity_poly.entity_id
_entity_poly.type
_entity_poly.pdbx_seq_one_letter_code
_entity_poly.pdbx_strand_id
1 'polypeptide(L)'
;MNFKSIPIIIILTTQILIGQSEEMDPETTSADKSVQGAFGAVTIDGKIWNQIALRPVLPFGKLSVALDLVIYIDQDGNIHDDEWDFSSGEKVKNAIIDKIYYIRYGSRWDKNYFKIGALDNVTMGYGILLNNYSNTLLYPQVRKVGMEFRTQAFGVNVYGFTNDFKENLGVTGVRLSAPISHGFTGGVSWVGDRNQYLGLKDSDDDGRPDLVDDFPDNRKWWVDTDGDGWADNDTLNEFDVDGDGWTDSAYTWPLWGIVIDPDGVSTKPEPINIKKESDPINSFALDVGIPLLRDGPISLDFYAQYASLLGKTTNPFPEDSTRENVGYGIIPLGLSAKLGPAKFNFEFRMIPKGNFEFGYFNRSYEIERATFNQGTIITKASKLGTYGKQKGFYSSLNINLGSLFDVGMAFQNLKGEQYNSEIKEFERASNQSFTAILKLAKPISKIDRASWFYQQRNVPNPFDFEHSESTITGYNASLKLGNGMVLTYIFRRTFQDFNGDGDVKDEGETINMTSIETSFSF
;
A
#
# COMPACT_ATOMS: atom_id res chain seq x y z
N MET A 1 2.88 60.22 16.37
CA MET A 1 2.61 58.96 17.12
C MET A 1 3.46 57.87 16.47
N ASN A 2 4.51 57.48 17.16
CA ASN A 2 5.49 56.49 16.67
C ASN A 2 4.91 55.07 16.87
N PHE A 3 4.68 54.36 15.78
CA PHE A 3 4.47 52.89 15.87
C PHE A 3 5.80 52.19 15.88
N LYS A 4 6.12 51.60 17.01
CA LYS A 4 7.31 50.75 17.21
C LYS A 4 7.21 49.48 16.38
N SER A 5 8.29 49.18 15.68
CA SER A 5 8.55 47.94 14.98
C SER A 5 8.43 46.73 15.91
N ILE A 6 7.51 45.83 15.60
CA ILE A 6 7.40 44.50 16.19
C ILE A 6 8.32 43.58 15.37
N PRO A 7 9.23 42.83 16.00
CA PRO A 7 10.08 41.92 15.27
C PRO A 7 9.26 40.78 14.69
N ILE A 8 9.36 40.58 13.38
CA ILE A 8 8.81 39.43 12.67
C ILE A 8 9.60 38.20 13.11
N ILE A 9 9.06 37.44 14.04
CA ILE A 9 9.53 36.08 14.32
C ILE A 9 9.05 35.21 13.16
N ILE A 10 10.01 34.88 12.25
CA ILE A 10 9.80 33.86 11.22
C ILE A 10 9.69 32.50 11.96
N ILE A 11 8.47 32.13 12.31
CA ILE A 11 8.18 30.76 12.72
C ILE A 11 8.18 29.94 11.43
N LEU A 12 9.24 29.17 11.22
CA LEU A 12 9.26 28.09 10.23
C LEU A 12 8.09 27.15 10.56
N THR A 13 6.99 27.30 9.84
CA THR A 13 5.87 26.40 9.94
C THR A 13 6.24 25.11 9.20
N THR A 14 6.79 24.15 9.93
CA THR A 14 6.82 22.77 9.52
C THR A 14 5.39 22.35 9.19
N GLN A 15 5.10 22.12 7.92
CA GLN A 15 3.86 21.43 7.53
C GLN A 15 3.97 20.02 8.10
N ILE A 16 3.26 19.77 9.21
CA ILE A 16 3.14 18.43 9.76
C ILE A 16 2.19 17.68 8.83
N LEU A 17 2.76 17.02 7.85
CA LEU A 17 2.10 15.92 7.17
C LEU A 17 1.95 14.82 8.21
N ILE A 18 0.75 14.31 8.38
CA ILE A 18 0.53 13.09 9.16
C ILE A 18 1.14 11.96 8.37
N GLY A 19 2.41 11.78 8.61
CA GLY A 19 3.14 10.60 8.24
C GLY A 19 2.82 9.54 9.26
N GLN A 20 2.45 8.41 8.78
CA GLN A 20 2.33 7.22 9.57
C GLN A 20 3.65 6.63 9.89
N SER A 21 3.56 5.72 10.87
CA SER A 21 4.64 4.89 11.38
C SER A 21 5.93 5.06 10.57
N GLU A 22 6.68 6.08 10.90
CA GLU A 22 8.09 6.06 10.60
C GLU A 22 8.63 4.84 11.35
N GLU A 23 8.68 3.69 10.70
CA GLU A 23 9.77 2.80 10.93
C GLU A 23 10.98 3.67 10.81
N MET A 24 11.65 3.90 11.96
CA MET A 24 12.85 4.72 12.09
C MET A 24 13.21 5.46 10.79
N ASP A 25 12.46 6.52 10.47
CA ASP A 25 12.96 7.44 9.46
C ASP A 25 14.07 8.23 10.13
N PRO A 26 15.33 7.99 9.80
CA PRO A 26 16.45 8.72 10.36
C PRO A 26 16.46 10.19 9.93
N GLU A 27 15.39 10.69 9.33
CA GLU A 27 15.23 12.12 9.00
C GLU A 27 15.37 13.03 10.21
N THR A 28 15.16 12.50 11.42
CA THR A 28 15.30 13.26 12.66
C THR A 28 16.65 13.13 13.36
N THR A 29 17.50 12.23 12.93
CA THR A 29 18.86 12.14 13.49
C THR A 29 19.83 12.95 12.64
N SER A 30 20.58 13.82 13.32
CA SER A 30 21.67 14.62 12.79
C SER A 30 22.53 13.86 11.77
N ALA A 31 23.10 14.60 10.81
CA ALA A 31 23.98 14.12 9.74
C ALA A 31 25.32 13.50 10.25
N ASP A 32 25.30 12.77 11.35
CA ASP A 32 26.48 12.10 11.90
C ASP A 32 26.56 10.67 11.37
N LYS A 33 27.79 10.24 11.06
CA LYS A 33 28.08 8.84 10.77
C LYS A 33 27.64 8.00 11.95
N SER A 34 26.79 7.03 11.72
CA SER A 34 26.33 6.11 12.76
C SER A 34 26.20 4.70 12.20
N VAL A 35 26.36 3.73 13.07
CA VAL A 35 26.04 2.34 12.78
C VAL A 35 25.01 1.91 13.79
N GLN A 36 23.85 1.48 13.32
CA GLN A 36 22.83 0.91 14.16
C GLN A 36 22.87 -0.61 14.04
N GLY A 37 22.96 -1.28 15.17
CA GLY A 37 22.70 -2.71 15.25
C GLY A 37 21.27 -2.95 15.74
N ALA A 38 20.66 -4.03 15.33
CA ALA A 38 19.37 -4.42 15.83
C ALA A 38 19.24 -5.94 15.91
N PHE A 39 18.48 -6.42 16.89
CA PHE A 39 18.07 -7.81 17.00
C PHE A 39 16.63 -7.88 17.46
N GLY A 40 15.92 -8.93 17.05
CA GLY A 40 14.51 -9.03 17.37
C GLY A 40 13.86 -10.30 16.85
N ALA A 41 12.55 -10.27 16.74
CA ALA A 41 11.75 -11.31 16.13
C ALA A 41 10.65 -10.69 15.27
N VAL A 42 10.31 -11.37 14.19
CA VAL A 42 9.32 -10.93 13.21
C VAL A 42 8.51 -12.11 12.71
N THR A 43 7.26 -11.87 12.37
CA THR A 43 6.42 -12.88 11.70
C THR A 43 6.51 -12.64 10.19
N ILE A 44 6.95 -13.65 9.44
CA ILE A 44 6.95 -13.70 7.97
C ILE A 44 6.17 -14.96 7.57
N ASP A 45 5.15 -14.82 6.75
CA ASP A 45 4.27 -15.92 6.28
C ASP A 45 3.77 -16.83 7.42
N GLY A 46 3.31 -16.19 8.50
CA GLY A 46 2.81 -16.90 9.69
C GLY A 46 3.89 -17.56 10.58
N LYS A 47 5.15 -17.62 10.13
CA LYS A 47 6.28 -18.21 10.87
C LYS A 47 7.06 -17.13 11.62
N ILE A 48 7.55 -17.46 12.83
CA ILE A 48 8.39 -16.54 13.63
C ILE A 48 9.85 -16.73 13.26
N TRP A 49 10.50 -15.62 12.90
CA TRP A 49 11.91 -15.54 12.55
C TRP A 49 12.64 -14.62 13.53
N ASN A 50 13.84 -15.02 13.97
CA ASN A 50 14.75 -14.15 14.69
C ASN A 50 15.47 -13.25 13.70
N GLN A 51 15.51 -11.95 13.98
CA GLN A 51 16.12 -10.94 13.14
C GLN A 51 17.43 -10.44 13.75
N ILE A 52 18.47 -10.35 12.92
CA ILE A 52 19.71 -9.64 13.23
C ILE A 52 19.96 -8.66 12.10
N ALA A 53 20.11 -7.37 12.41
CA ALA A 53 20.33 -6.33 11.41
C ALA A 53 21.49 -5.41 11.76
N LEU A 54 22.19 -4.93 10.72
CA LEU A 54 23.21 -3.92 10.79
C LEU A 54 22.87 -2.81 9.78
N ARG A 55 22.72 -1.58 10.28
CA ARG A 55 22.28 -0.42 9.50
C ARG A 55 23.30 0.70 9.55
N PRO A 56 24.37 0.67 8.72
CA PRO A 56 25.32 1.77 8.61
C PRO A 56 24.68 2.97 7.91
N VAL A 57 24.84 4.17 8.48
CA VAL A 57 24.42 5.45 7.93
C VAL A 57 25.67 6.26 7.54
N LEU A 58 25.74 6.62 6.27
CA LEU A 58 26.90 7.28 5.65
C LEU A 58 26.46 8.65 5.08
N PRO A 59 26.65 9.75 5.81
CA PRO A 59 26.34 11.09 5.32
C PRO A 59 27.49 11.65 4.46
N PHE A 60 27.13 12.23 3.31
CA PHE A 60 28.01 12.92 2.37
C PHE A 60 27.46 14.31 2.04
N GLY A 61 27.46 15.21 3.03
CA GLY A 61 26.86 16.54 2.91
C GLY A 61 25.32 16.44 2.79
N LYS A 62 24.75 16.84 1.64
CA LYS A 62 23.30 16.73 1.41
C LYS A 62 22.85 15.31 1.00
N LEU A 63 23.78 14.45 0.58
CA LEU A 63 23.51 13.06 0.27
C LEU A 63 23.68 12.22 1.54
N SER A 64 22.75 11.34 1.83
CA SER A 64 22.86 10.34 2.89
C SER A 64 22.48 8.97 2.35
N VAL A 65 23.29 7.97 2.67
CA VAL A 65 23.09 6.57 2.27
C VAL A 65 23.00 5.74 3.53
N ALA A 66 21.94 4.96 3.67
CA ALA A 66 21.83 3.95 4.71
C ALA A 66 21.56 2.59 4.08
N LEU A 67 22.24 1.58 4.59
CA LEU A 67 22.03 0.20 4.20
C LEU A 67 21.26 -0.55 5.29
N ASP A 68 20.64 -1.66 4.94
CA ASP A 68 19.98 -2.57 5.86
C ASP A 68 20.46 -4.00 5.56
N LEU A 69 21.42 -4.43 6.34
CA LEU A 69 21.99 -5.77 6.25
C LEU A 69 21.29 -6.64 7.29
N VAL A 70 20.24 -7.33 6.87
CA VAL A 70 19.39 -8.15 7.74
C VAL A 70 19.56 -9.62 7.43
N ILE A 71 19.51 -10.45 8.48
CA ILE A 71 19.46 -11.92 8.41
C ILE A 71 18.28 -12.34 9.28
N TYR A 72 17.43 -13.20 8.75
CA TYR A 72 16.36 -13.86 9.49
C TYR A 72 16.73 -15.32 9.71
N ILE A 73 16.54 -15.82 10.93
CA ILE A 73 16.91 -17.17 11.34
C ILE A 73 15.72 -17.80 12.06
N ASP A 74 15.27 -18.97 11.62
CA ASP A 74 14.16 -19.69 12.26
C ASP A 74 14.60 -20.37 13.56
N GLN A 75 13.68 -21.11 14.19
CA GLN A 75 13.92 -21.82 15.44
C GLN A 75 14.87 -23.02 15.28
N ASP A 76 14.99 -23.54 14.08
CA ASP A 76 15.85 -24.67 13.74
C ASP A 76 17.25 -24.23 13.26
N GLY A 77 17.47 -22.91 13.14
CA GLY A 77 18.74 -22.31 12.72
C GLY A 77 18.86 -22.14 11.21
N ASN A 78 17.78 -22.36 10.43
CA ASN A 78 17.78 -22.10 9.01
C ASN A 78 17.70 -20.59 8.74
N ILE A 79 18.42 -20.13 7.73
CA ILE A 79 18.38 -18.74 7.28
C ILE A 79 17.27 -18.60 6.24
N HIS A 80 16.49 -17.53 6.35
CA HIS A 80 15.58 -17.11 5.29
C HIS A 80 16.41 -16.59 4.12
N ASP A 81 16.35 -17.25 2.99
CA ASP A 81 17.29 -17.07 1.87
C ASP A 81 16.85 -16.03 0.85
N ASP A 82 15.58 -15.64 0.79
CA ASP A 82 15.06 -14.66 -0.17
C ASP A 82 15.87 -13.35 -0.21
N GLU A 83 16.30 -12.84 0.95
CA GLU A 83 17.09 -11.61 1.03
C GLU A 83 18.55 -11.78 0.56
N TRP A 84 19.04 -13.03 0.44
CA TRP A 84 20.42 -13.36 0.13
C TRP A 84 20.55 -14.35 -1.03
N ASP A 85 19.51 -14.46 -1.87
CA ASP A 85 19.54 -15.34 -3.03
C ASP A 85 20.31 -14.67 -4.19
N PHE A 86 21.36 -15.32 -4.63
CA PHE A 86 22.22 -14.90 -5.74
C PHE A 86 22.22 -15.93 -6.89
N SER A 87 21.21 -16.80 -6.95
CA SER A 87 21.14 -17.92 -7.91
C SER A 87 20.88 -17.48 -9.34
N SER A 88 20.30 -16.29 -9.57
CA SER A 88 20.04 -15.73 -10.89
C SER A 88 20.36 -14.23 -10.95
N GLY A 89 20.48 -13.66 -12.15
CA GLY A 89 20.73 -12.23 -12.32
C GLY A 89 19.60 -11.35 -11.77
N GLU A 90 18.36 -11.80 -11.80
CA GLU A 90 17.20 -11.11 -11.23
C GLU A 90 17.23 -11.16 -9.70
N LYS A 91 17.46 -12.32 -9.11
CA LYS A 91 17.61 -12.48 -7.68
C LYS A 91 18.79 -11.68 -7.10
N VAL A 92 19.94 -11.64 -7.80
CA VAL A 92 21.07 -10.75 -7.46
C VAL A 92 20.63 -9.27 -7.45
N LYS A 93 19.90 -8.81 -8.49
CA LYS A 93 19.37 -7.44 -8.54
C LYS A 93 18.47 -7.17 -7.34
N ASN A 94 17.54 -8.05 -7.05
CA ASN A 94 16.57 -7.90 -5.95
C ASN A 94 17.27 -7.91 -4.59
N ALA A 95 18.19 -8.85 -4.36
CA ALA A 95 18.98 -8.91 -3.14
C ALA A 95 19.78 -7.62 -2.89
N ILE A 96 20.38 -7.02 -3.93
CA ILE A 96 21.09 -5.72 -3.79
C ILE A 96 20.12 -4.59 -3.48
N ILE A 97 18.97 -4.53 -4.15
CA ILE A 97 17.93 -3.50 -3.90
C ILE A 97 17.47 -3.58 -2.45
N ASP A 98 17.23 -4.77 -1.92
CA ASP A 98 16.77 -4.97 -0.54
C ASP A 98 17.80 -4.57 0.53
N LYS A 99 19.07 -4.41 0.19
CA LYS A 99 20.08 -3.84 1.11
C LYS A 99 20.04 -2.32 1.19
N ILE A 100 19.27 -1.62 0.35
CA ILE A 100 19.10 -0.18 0.41
C ILE A 100 18.03 0.14 1.47
N TYR A 101 18.46 0.69 2.62
CA TYR A 101 17.50 1.25 3.57
C TYR A 101 16.97 2.59 3.08
N TYR A 102 17.89 3.51 2.73
CA TYR A 102 17.57 4.68 1.91
C TYR A 102 18.83 5.27 1.25
N ILE A 103 18.59 5.96 0.13
CA ILE A 103 19.52 6.93 -0.47
C ILE A 103 18.73 8.22 -0.59
N ARG A 104 19.17 9.28 0.09
CA ARG A 104 18.44 10.55 0.16
C ARG A 104 19.34 11.72 -0.15
N TYR A 105 18.83 12.67 -0.92
CA TYR A 105 19.46 13.97 -1.18
C TYR A 105 18.52 15.10 -0.77
N GLY A 106 18.97 15.96 0.12
CA GLY A 106 18.18 17.07 0.66
C GLY A 106 17.10 16.64 1.64
N SER A 107 16.23 17.58 1.98
CA SER A 107 15.05 17.39 2.81
C SER A 107 13.80 17.35 1.92
N ARG A 108 12.73 16.66 2.34
CA ARG A 108 11.48 16.49 1.58
C ARG A 108 10.86 17.83 1.11
N TRP A 109 11.21 18.92 1.77
CA TRP A 109 10.70 20.27 1.50
C TRP A 109 11.66 21.14 0.67
N ASP A 110 12.86 20.63 0.36
CA ASP A 110 13.80 21.33 -0.51
C ASP A 110 13.28 21.40 -1.94
N LYS A 111 13.69 22.42 -2.70
CA LYS A 111 13.37 22.53 -4.12
C LYS A 111 13.87 21.35 -4.95
N ASN A 112 15.03 20.81 -4.54
CA ASN A 112 15.60 19.61 -5.12
C ASN A 112 15.75 18.56 -4.02
N TYR A 113 15.02 17.51 -4.16
CA TYR A 113 14.96 16.38 -3.23
C TYR A 113 14.82 15.09 -4.01
N PHE A 114 15.49 14.05 -3.57
CA PHE A 114 15.13 12.69 -3.92
C PHE A 114 15.37 11.74 -2.76
N LYS A 115 14.61 10.68 -2.73
CA LYS A 115 14.76 9.55 -1.80
C LYS A 115 14.53 8.26 -2.57
N ILE A 116 15.40 7.28 -2.40
CA ILE A 116 15.21 5.87 -2.77
C ILE A 116 15.06 5.11 -1.46
N GLY A 117 14.11 4.19 -1.37
CA GLY A 117 13.81 3.42 -0.16
C GLY A 117 12.32 3.30 0.12
N ALA A 118 11.98 3.18 1.38
CA ALA A 118 10.59 3.15 1.85
C ALA A 118 9.88 4.48 1.58
N LEU A 119 8.66 4.40 1.06
CA LEU A 119 7.81 5.54 0.75
C LEU A 119 6.59 5.56 1.66
N ASP A 120 6.39 6.68 2.34
CA ASP A 120 5.22 6.94 3.16
C ASP A 120 4.58 8.28 2.81
N ASN A 121 3.24 8.35 2.88
CA ASN A 121 2.46 9.57 2.65
C ASN A 121 2.73 10.27 1.32
N VAL A 122 2.89 9.51 0.26
CA VAL A 122 3.00 10.07 -1.08
C VAL A 122 1.63 10.58 -1.52
N THR A 123 1.54 11.89 -1.78
CA THR A 123 0.29 12.54 -2.21
C THR A 123 0.59 13.48 -3.39
N MET A 124 -0.20 13.40 -4.44
CA MET A 124 -0.09 14.29 -5.60
C MET A 124 -1.25 15.27 -5.68
N GLY A 125 -0.94 16.55 -5.87
CA GLY A 125 -1.93 17.61 -5.91
C GLY A 125 -2.67 17.74 -4.57
N TYR A 126 -3.98 17.72 -4.62
CA TYR A 126 -4.83 17.70 -3.43
C TYR A 126 -5.37 16.29 -3.11
N GLY A 127 -4.85 15.24 -3.77
CA GLY A 127 -5.11 13.84 -3.39
C GLY A 127 -6.30 13.17 -4.08
N ILE A 128 -6.81 13.69 -5.19
CA ILE A 128 -7.94 13.06 -5.89
C ILE A 128 -7.62 11.66 -6.42
N LEU A 129 -6.39 11.40 -6.89
CA LEU A 129 -5.92 10.09 -7.39
C LEU A 129 -4.99 9.39 -6.41
N LEU A 130 -3.92 10.08 -5.99
CA LEU A 130 -2.89 9.57 -5.11
C LEU A 130 -2.95 10.31 -3.79
N ASN A 131 -3.32 9.61 -2.73
CA ASN A 131 -3.52 10.20 -1.41
C ASN A 131 -2.98 9.31 -0.30
N ASN A 132 -1.95 9.80 0.39
CA ASN A 132 -1.28 9.09 1.48
C ASN A 132 -0.78 7.69 1.10
N TYR A 133 -0.37 7.48 -0.13
CA TYR A 133 0.15 6.19 -0.58
C TYR A 133 1.39 5.78 0.21
N SER A 134 1.49 4.48 0.51
CA SER A 134 2.63 3.87 1.19
C SER A 134 2.98 2.54 0.53
N ASN A 135 4.27 2.25 0.41
CA ASN A 135 4.75 0.93 -0.02
C ASN A 135 5.27 0.06 1.15
N THR A 136 5.02 0.49 2.41
CA THR A 136 5.61 -0.15 3.60
C THR A 136 4.61 -0.94 4.45
N LEU A 137 3.34 -1.01 4.05
CA LEU A 137 2.33 -1.66 4.89
C LEU A 137 2.56 -3.15 5.11
N LEU A 138 3.15 -3.83 4.13
CA LEU A 138 3.47 -5.25 4.20
C LEU A 138 4.86 -5.53 4.77
N TYR A 139 5.66 -4.49 5.10
CA TYR A 139 6.96 -4.69 5.73
C TYR A 139 6.80 -5.27 7.14
N PRO A 140 7.59 -6.25 7.56
CA PRO A 140 8.78 -6.78 6.89
C PRO A 140 8.53 -7.97 5.93
N GLN A 141 7.31 -8.49 5.83
CA GLN A 141 7.02 -9.62 4.94
C GLN A 141 7.37 -9.32 3.48
N VAL A 142 6.97 -8.14 3.00
CA VAL A 142 7.30 -7.66 1.65
C VAL A 142 8.08 -6.37 1.78
N ARG A 143 9.34 -6.39 1.37
CA ARG A 143 10.17 -5.21 1.32
C ARG A 143 10.09 -4.58 -0.06
N LYS A 144 9.70 -3.31 -0.12
CA LYS A 144 9.65 -2.51 -1.35
C LYS A 144 10.60 -1.34 -1.26
N VAL A 145 11.37 -1.13 -2.31
CA VAL A 145 12.34 -0.03 -2.44
C VAL A 145 11.92 0.83 -3.62
N GLY A 146 11.21 1.89 -3.32
CA GLY A 146 10.73 2.85 -4.29
C GLY A 146 11.62 4.08 -4.43
N MET A 147 11.14 5.07 -5.16
CA MET A 147 11.79 6.36 -5.32
C MET A 147 10.75 7.48 -5.26
N GLU A 148 11.10 8.57 -4.62
CA GLU A 148 10.37 9.85 -4.64
C GLU A 148 11.35 10.96 -5.01
N PHE A 149 10.94 11.86 -5.90
CA PHE A 149 11.78 13.03 -6.23
C PHE A 149 10.94 14.29 -6.41
N ARG A 150 11.58 15.42 -6.15
CA ARG A 150 11.05 16.75 -6.38
C ARG A 150 12.13 17.64 -6.96
N THR A 151 11.78 18.41 -7.99
CA THR A 151 12.67 19.42 -8.55
C THR A 151 11.86 20.61 -9.07
N GLN A 152 12.53 21.76 -9.25
CA GLN A 152 11.94 22.93 -9.86
C GLN A 152 12.82 23.38 -11.02
N ALA A 153 12.24 23.44 -12.23
CA ALA A 153 12.90 23.91 -13.43
C ALA A 153 11.98 24.85 -14.21
N PHE A 154 12.51 25.98 -14.69
CA PHE A 154 11.78 26.95 -15.52
C PHE A 154 10.44 27.43 -14.91
N GLY A 155 10.36 27.55 -13.60
CA GLY A 155 9.13 27.94 -12.89
C GLY A 155 8.08 26.83 -12.72
N VAL A 156 8.35 25.64 -13.23
CA VAL A 156 7.51 24.45 -13.08
C VAL A 156 8.07 23.58 -11.96
N ASN A 157 7.21 23.17 -11.02
CA ASN A 157 7.54 22.13 -10.06
C ASN A 157 7.26 20.77 -10.67
N VAL A 158 8.23 19.89 -10.61
CA VAL A 158 8.15 18.49 -11.05
C VAL A 158 8.23 17.62 -9.80
N TYR A 159 7.29 16.70 -9.65
CA TYR A 159 7.24 15.70 -8.61
C TYR A 159 7.00 14.33 -9.21
N GLY A 160 7.69 13.31 -8.75
CA GLY A 160 7.47 11.96 -9.23
C GLY A 160 7.81 10.92 -8.18
N PHE A 161 7.25 9.73 -8.37
CA PHE A 161 7.54 8.56 -7.54
C PHE A 161 7.39 7.27 -8.35
N THR A 162 7.98 6.20 -7.81
CA THR A 162 7.67 4.82 -8.18
C THR A 162 7.70 3.94 -6.93
N ASN A 163 6.84 2.91 -6.88
CA ASN A 163 6.65 2.08 -5.69
C ASN A 163 7.81 1.14 -5.39
N ASP A 164 8.35 0.49 -6.41
CA ASP A 164 9.38 -0.54 -6.25
C ASP A 164 10.21 -0.74 -7.52
N PHE A 165 11.53 -0.79 -7.37
CA PHE A 165 12.45 -1.11 -8.46
C PHE A 165 12.43 -2.61 -8.83
N LYS A 166 12.05 -3.48 -7.92
CA LYS A 166 11.91 -4.92 -8.18
C LYS A 166 10.77 -5.19 -9.15
N GLU A 167 9.66 -4.47 -9.00
CA GLU A 167 8.51 -4.52 -9.91
C GLU A 167 8.76 -3.84 -11.27
N ASN A 168 10.00 -3.39 -11.57
CA ASN A 168 10.31 -2.62 -12.78
C ASN A 168 9.37 -1.41 -12.98
N LEU A 169 9.24 -0.59 -11.94
CA LEU A 169 8.37 0.59 -11.88
C LEU A 169 6.87 0.24 -11.97
N GLY A 170 6.41 -0.70 -11.15
CA GLY A 170 5.02 -1.19 -11.13
C GLY A 170 4.01 -0.06 -11.02
N VAL A 171 4.01 0.67 -9.89
CA VAL A 171 3.22 1.90 -9.70
C VAL A 171 4.14 3.10 -9.87
N THR A 172 3.80 3.98 -10.81
CA THR A 172 4.60 5.18 -11.09
C THR A 172 3.70 6.39 -11.26
N GLY A 173 4.15 7.55 -10.80
CA GLY A 173 3.43 8.79 -10.98
C GLY A 173 4.33 9.99 -11.21
N VAL A 174 3.82 10.95 -11.97
CA VAL A 174 4.48 12.22 -12.25
C VAL A 174 3.46 13.36 -12.17
N ARG A 175 3.86 14.47 -11.56
CA ARG A 175 3.08 15.69 -11.45
C ARG A 175 3.91 16.89 -11.92
N LEU A 176 3.28 17.74 -12.72
CA LEU A 176 3.77 19.05 -13.09
C LEU A 176 2.84 20.10 -12.50
N SER A 177 3.37 21.15 -11.88
CA SER A 177 2.56 22.25 -11.37
C SER A 177 3.29 23.59 -11.48
N ALA A 178 2.54 24.63 -11.79
CA ALA A 178 3.09 25.98 -11.94
C ALA A 178 2.08 27.05 -11.51
N PRO A 179 2.55 28.23 -11.09
CA PRO A 179 1.71 29.42 -11.02
C PRO A 179 1.18 29.75 -12.44
N ILE A 180 -0.13 30.01 -12.55
CA ILE A 180 -0.76 30.33 -13.83
C ILE A 180 -0.89 31.86 -13.97
N SER A 181 -1.84 32.45 -13.27
CA SER A 181 -2.16 33.88 -13.31
C SER A 181 -3.00 34.26 -12.09
N HIS A 182 -2.95 35.55 -11.68
CA HIS A 182 -3.78 36.08 -10.58
C HIS A 182 -3.74 35.27 -9.26
N GLY A 183 -2.58 34.66 -8.96
CA GLY A 183 -2.40 33.84 -7.76
C GLY A 183 -2.91 32.40 -7.88
N PHE A 184 -3.47 31.99 -9.01
CA PHE A 184 -3.82 30.60 -9.24
C PHE A 184 -2.58 29.74 -9.49
N THR A 185 -2.61 28.53 -8.96
CA THR A 185 -1.66 27.47 -9.27
C THR A 185 -2.40 26.34 -9.96
N GLY A 186 -1.87 25.88 -11.10
CA GLY A 186 -2.41 24.72 -11.81
C GLY A 186 -1.50 23.54 -11.74
N GLY A 187 -2.06 22.34 -11.81
CA GLY A 187 -1.32 21.10 -11.83
C GLY A 187 -1.92 20.04 -12.74
N VAL A 188 -1.05 19.22 -13.31
CA VAL A 188 -1.39 18.03 -14.07
C VAL A 188 -0.65 16.86 -13.45
N SER A 189 -1.34 15.77 -13.18
CA SER A 189 -0.76 14.56 -12.62
C SER A 189 -1.13 13.35 -13.49
N TRP A 190 -0.20 12.43 -13.62
CA TRP A 190 -0.43 11.09 -14.15
C TRP A 190 0.05 10.08 -13.12
N VAL A 191 -0.73 9.02 -12.89
CA VAL A 191 -0.36 7.86 -12.07
C VAL A 191 -0.84 6.61 -12.77
N GLY A 192 0.00 5.60 -12.85
CA GLY A 192 -0.33 4.31 -13.44
C GLY A 192 0.26 3.15 -12.67
N ASP A 193 -0.45 2.04 -12.68
CA ASP A 193 0.07 0.72 -12.35
C ASP A 193 0.11 -0.11 -13.62
N ARG A 194 1.29 -0.58 -13.98
CA ARG A 194 1.49 -1.32 -15.23
C ARG A 194 0.89 -2.72 -15.20
N ASN A 195 0.73 -3.29 -14.01
CA ASN A 195 0.09 -4.58 -13.81
C ASN A 195 -0.24 -4.78 -12.32
N GLN A 196 -1.53 -4.77 -11.98
CA GLN A 196 -1.99 -4.90 -10.59
C GLN A 196 -1.63 -6.26 -9.97
N TYR A 197 -1.41 -7.30 -10.76
CA TYR A 197 -0.98 -8.62 -10.27
C TYR A 197 0.42 -8.64 -9.67
N LEU A 198 1.28 -7.65 -9.93
CA LEU A 198 2.63 -7.55 -9.36
C LEU A 198 2.65 -7.36 -7.82
N GLY A 199 1.50 -7.13 -7.19
CA GLY A 199 1.37 -7.12 -5.73
C GLY A 199 1.32 -8.51 -5.09
N LEU A 200 1.12 -9.55 -5.89
CA LEU A 200 1.00 -10.92 -5.42
C LEU A 200 2.38 -11.58 -5.25
N LYS A 201 2.49 -12.43 -4.23
CA LYS A 201 3.70 -13.23 -3.99
C LYS A 201 3.72 -14.43 -4.94
N ASP A 202 4.89 -14.75 -5.48
CA ASP A 202 5.21 -15.88 -6.34
C ASP A 202 6.56 -16.41 -5.85
N SER A 203 6.53 -17.40 -4.93
CA SER A 203 7.71 -17.83 -4.16
C SER A 203 8.73 -18.58 -5.01
N ASP A 204 8.29 -19.40 -5.93
CA ASP A 204 9.17 -20.22 -6.79
C ASP A 204 9.48 -19.57 -8.15
N ASP A 205 8.88 -18.38 -8.41
CA ASP A 205 9.10 -17.58 -9.61
C ASP A 205 8.69 -18.34 -10.90
N ASP A 206 7.57 -19.10 -10.87
CA ASP A 206 6.99 -19.73 -12.06
C ASP A 206 6.00 -18.82 -12.80
N GLY A 207 5.55 -17.77 -12.11
CA GLY A 207 4.59 -16.77 -12.58
C GLY A 207 3.18 -17.02 -12.07
N ARG A 208 2.96 -17.99 -11.22
CA ARG A 208 1.70 -18.24 -10.56
C ARG A 208 1.78 -17.75 -9.11
N PRO A 209 0.85 -16.89 -8.68
CA PRO A 209 0.85 -16.43 -7.29
C PRO A 209 0.58 -17.56 -6.29
N ASP A 210 1.31 -17.55 -5.16
CA ASP A 210 1.17 -18.52 -4.06
C ASP A 210 -0.29 -18.76 -3.64
N LEU A 211 -1.16 -17.76 -3.79
CA LEU A 211 -2.58 -17.83 -3.41
C LEU A 211 -3.43 -18.73 -4.32
N VAL A 212 -2.97 -19.05 -5.50
CA VAL A 212 -3.67 -19.87 -6.50
C VAL A 212 -2.81 -21.02 -7.01
N ASP A 213 -1.65 -21.23 -6.40
CA ASP A 213 -0.70 -22.28 -6.68
C ASP A 213 -0.76 -23.33 -5.57
N ASP A 214 -1.11 -24.56 -5.89
CA ASP A 214 -1.13 -25.65 -4.93
C ASP A 214 0.30 -26.12 -4.53
N PHE A 215 1.33 -25.71 -5.30
CA PHE A 215 2.74 -26.04 -5.07
C PHE A 215 3.65 -24.79 -5.06
N PRO A 216 3.44 -23.83 -4.17
CA PRO A 216 4.07 -22.50 -4.21
C PRO A 216 5.58 -22.47 -4.06
N ASP A 217 6.20 -23.60 -3.71
CA ASP A 217 7.65 -23.78 -3.58
C ASP A 217 8.24 -24.62 -4.72
N ASN A 218 7.46 -25.02 -5.73
CA ASN A 218 7.88 -25.94 -6.78
C ASN A 218 7.57 -25.45 -8.20
N ARG A 219 8.47 -24.76 -8.80
CA ARG A 219 8.40 -24.15 -10.14
C ARG A 219 7.85 -25.00 -11.28
N LYS A 220 7.69 -26.32 -11.11
CA LYS A 220 7.22 -27.24 -12.16
C LYS A 220 5.75 -27.60 -12.02
N TRP A 221 5.20 -27.46 -10.84
CA TRP A 221 3.90 -27.95 -10.44
C TRP A 221 3.05 -26.78 -9.91
N TRP A 222 1.74 -26.74 -10.20
CA TRP A 222 0.89 -25.63 -9.79
C TRP A 222 -0.58 -25.95 -9.57
N VAL A 223 -1.08 -27.14 -9.96
CA VAL A 223 -2.47 -27.58 -9.74
C VAL A 223 -2.48 -28.99 -9.20
N ASP A 224 -3.24 -29.19 -8.14
CA ASP A 224 -3.61 -30.47 -7.53
C ASP A 224 -5.13 -30.47 -7.39
N THR A 225 -5.84 -31.10 -8.33
CA THR A 225 -7.30 -31.03 -8.40
C THR A 225 -7.98 -31.86 -7.34
N ASP A 226 -7.45 -33.04 -7.02
CA ASP A 226 -8.06 -33.98 -6.09
C ASP A 226 -7.47 -33.92 -4.66
N GLY A 227 -6.36 -33.18 -4.47
CA GLY A 227 -5.76 -32.94 -3.16
C GLY A 227 -4.92 -34.10 -2.64
N ASP A 228 -4.40 -34.95 -3.53
CA ASP A 228 -3.61 -36.12 -3.15
C ASP A 228 -2.12 -35.81 -2.93
N GLY A 229 -1.69 -34.59 -3.31
CA GLY A 229 -0.32 -34.08 -3.14
C GLY A 229 0.55 -34.28 -4.39
N TRP A 230 0.00 -34.78 -5.46
CA TRP A 230 0.63 -34.85 -6.78
C TRP A 230 0.02 -33.79 -7.71
N ALA A 231 0.82 -33.27 -8.59
CA ALA A 231 0.34 -32.25 -9.50
C ALA A 231 -0.36 -32.85 -10.72
N ASP A 232 -1.49 -32.30 -11.16
CA ASP A 232 -2.23 -32.72 -12.36
C ASP A 232 -1.36 -32.84 -13.60
N ASN A 233 -0.27 -32.10 -13.69
CA ASN A 233 0.70 -32.12 -14.78
C ASN A 233 1.93 -33.01 -14.53
N ASP A 234 2.02 -33.68 -13.37
CA ASP A 234 2.99 -34.73 -13.12
C ASP A 234 2.41 -36.10 -13.53
N THR A 235 2.32 -36.30 -14.82
CA THR A 235 1.66 -37.45 -15.45
C THR A 235 2.23 -38.82 -15.01
N LEU A 236 3.37 -38.86 -14.32
CA LEU A 236 3.94 -40.12 -13.82
C LEU A 236 3.33 -40.46 -12.45
N ASN A 237 3.31 -39.50 -11.52
CA ASN A 237 2.87 -39.75 -10.15
C ASN A 237 1.36 -39.58 -10.02
N GLU A 238 0.74 -38.64 -10.75
CA GLU A 238 -0.70 -38.39 -10.80
C GLU A 238 -1.51 -39.62 -11.21
N PHE A 239 -0.97 -40.45 -12.09
CA PHE A 239 -1.64 -41.63 -12.63
C PHE A 239 -1.03 -42.95 -12.15
N ASP A 240 -0.19 -42.97 -11.13
CA ASP A 240 0.34 -44.17 -10.49
C ASP A 240 -0.52 -44.52 -9.26
N VAL A 241 -1.69 -45.06 -9.52
CA VAL A 241 -2.71 -45.35 -8.49
C VAL A 241 -2.31 -46.52 -7.58
N ASP A 242 -1.49 -47.46 -8.06
CA ASP A 242 -1.06 -48.62 -7.30
C ASP A 242 0.33 -48.47 -6.64
N GLY A 243 1.04 -47.36 -6.95
CA GLY A 243 2.34 -47.01 -6.36
C GLY A 243 3.51 -47.88 -6.84
N ASP A 244 3.40 -48.46 -8.03
CA ASP A 244 4.45 -49.32 -8.62
C ASP A 244 5.56 -48.54 -9.37
N GLY A 245 5.41 -47.21 -9.48
CA GLY A 245 6.32 -46.30 -10.18
C GLY A 245 6.08 -46.20 -11.69
N TRP A 246 4.95 -46.69 -12.18
CA TRP A 246 4.54 -46.60 -13.58
C TRP A 246 3.15 -46.00 -13.69
N THR A 247 2.93 -45.15 -14.67
CA THR A 247 1.65 -44.51 -14.92
C THR A 247 0.60 -45.58 -15.28
N ASP A 248 -0.48 -45.63 -14.50
CA ASP A 248 -1.65 -46.42 -14.82
C ASP A 248 -2.39 -45.80 -16.02
N SER A 249 -2.46 -46.51 -17.12
CA SER A 249 -3.28 -46.04 -18.21
C SER A 249 -4.75 -46.29 -17.94
N ALA A 250 -5.64 -45.41 -18.35
CA ALA A 250 -7.10 -45.53 -18.23
C ALA A 250 -7.67 -46.88 -18.74
N TYR A 251 -6.90 -47.67 -19.43
CA TYR A 251 -7.23 -49.00 -19.93
C TYR A 251 -6.87 -50.16 -19.00
N THR A 252 -6.14 -49.93 -17.91
CA THR A 252 -5.71 -51.00 -17.01
C THR A 252 -6.70 -51.35 -15.90
N TRP A 253 -7.79 -50.60 -15.75
CA TRP A 253 -8.77 -50.78 -14.67
C TRP A 253 -10.19 -51.23 -15.11
N PRO A 254 -10.40 -52.13 -16.06
CA PRO A 254 -11.75 -52.61 -16.36
C PRO A 254 -12.35 -53.46 -15.25
N LEU A 255 -11.57 -53.92 -14.27
CA LEU A 255 -12.04 -54.84 -13.20
C LEU A 255 -12.75 -54.16 -12.04
N TRP A 256 -12.60 -52.83 -11.87
CA TRP A 256 -13.19 -52.11 -10.73
C TRP A 256 -14.29 -51.14 -11.13
N GLY A 257 -14.58 -50.96 -12.40
CA GLY A 257 -15.63 -50.04 -12.88
C GLY A 257 -15.32 -48.54 -12.64
N ILE A 258 -14.12 -48.24 -12.25
CA ILE A 258 -13.63 -46.87 -12.09
C ILE A 258 -12.96 -46.53 -13.41
N VAL A 259 -13.64 -45.76 -14.26
CA VAL A 259 -13.04 -45.11 -15.42
C VAL A 259 -12.41 -43.83 -14.87
N ILE A 260 -11.11 -43.85 -14.65
CA ILE A 260 -10.36 -42.62 -14.52
C ILE A 260 -10.23 -42.09 -15.96
N ASP A 261 -11.21 -41.29 -16.34
CA ASP A 261 -11.17 -40.54 -17.59
C ASP A 261 -10.37 -39.26 -17.31
N PRO A 262 -9.14 -39.14 -17.82
CA PRO A 262 -8.42 -37.88 -17.67
C PRO A 262 -9.17 -36.68 -18.24
N ASP A 263 -10.12 -36.90 -19.15
CA ASP A 263 -11.02 -35.87 -19.67
C ASP A 263 -12.33 -35.73 -18.86
N GLY A 264 -12.58 -36.59 -17.87
CA GLY A 264 -13.82 -36.65 -17.09
C GLY A 264 -13.71 -36.06 -15.68
N VAL A 265 -12.50 -35.85 -15.16
CA VAL A 265 -12.28 -35.09 -13.94
C VAL A 265 -12.36 -33.61 -14.28
N SER A 266 -13.31 -32.90 -13.66
CA SER A 266 -13.35 -31.44 -13.75
C SER A 266 -12.09 -30.89 -13.08
N THR A 267 -11.03 -30.71 -13.82
CA THR A 267 -9.78 -30.13 -13.33
C THR A 267 -10.02 -28.69 -12.88
N LYS A 268 -9.35 -28.29 -11.82
CA LYS A 268 -9.30 -26.87 -11.43
C LYS A 268 -8.86 -26.05 -12.66
N PRO A 269 -9.42 -24.84 -12.87
CA PRO A 269 -8.94 -23.96 -13.92
C PRO A 269 -7.46 -23.63 -13.68
N GLU A 270 -6.68 -23.56 -14.76
CA GLU A 270 -5.26 -23.17 -14.68
C GLU A 270 -5.14 -21.82 -13.98
N PRO A 271 -4.29 -21.69 -12.93
CA PRO A 271 -4.13 -20.43 -12.23
C PRO A 271 -3.54 -19.35 -13.13
N ILE A 272 -3.89 -18.11 -12.84
CA ILE A 272 -3.38 -16.94 -13.58
C ILE A 272 -1.85 -16.93 -13.59
N ASN A 273 -1.27 -16.61 -14.74
CA ASN A 273 0.17 -16.43 -14.85
C ASN A 273 0.52 -14.95 -14.99
N ILE A 274 1.01 -14.34 -13.91
CA ILE A 274 1.34 -12.90 -13.82
C ILE A 274 2.49 -12.44 -14.72
N LYS A 275 3.26 -13.39 -15.29
CA LYS A 275 4.29 -13.11 -16.30
C LYS A 275 3.71 -13.00 -17.71
N LYS A 276 2.55 -13.61 -17.95
CA LYS A 276 1.87 -13.64 -19.26
C LYS A 276 0.67 -12.70 -19.29
N GLU A 277 0.00 -12.52 -18.16
CA GLU A 277 -1.21 -11.73 -18.04
C GLU A 277 -0.96 -10.41 -17.31
N SER A 278 -1.75 -9.40 -17.61
CA SER A 278 -1.65 -8.10 -16.96
C SER A 278 -2.99 -7.40 -16.92
N ASP A 279 -3.25 -6.68 -15.82
CA ASP A 279 -4.40 -5.79 -15.68
C ASP A 279 -3.92 -4.37 -15.32
N PRO A 280 -3.48 -3.59 -16.32
CA PRO A 280 -2.95 -2.26 -16.10
C PRO A 280 -4.05 -1.24 -15.82
N ILE A 281 -3.78 -0.28 -14.95
CA ILE A 281 -4.62 0.89 -14.71
C ILE A 281 -3.79 2.15 -14.83
N ASN A 282 -4.24 3.09 -15.63
CA ASN A 282 -3.65 4.40 -15.76
C ASN A 282 -4.63 5.47 -15.27
N SER A 283 -4.14 6.66 -14.99
CA SER A 283 -4.99 7.76 -14.56
C SER A 283 -4.35 9.10 -14.87
N PHE A 284 -5.18 10.13 -14.99
CA PHE A 284 -4.70 11.51 -15.02
C PHE A 284 -5.59 12.40 -14.15
N ALA A 285 -5.01 13.47 -13.63
CA ALA A 285 -5.75 14.49 -12.90
C ALA A 285 -5.31 15.90 -13.30
N LEU A 286 -6.27 16.81 -13.23
CA LEU A 286 -6.08 18.24 -13.37
C LEU A 286 -6.52 18.89 -12.06
N ASP A 287 -5.80 19.90 -11.62
CA ASP A 287 -6.19 20.69 -10.47
C ASP A 287 -5.85 22.16 -10.65
N VAL A 288 -6.63 22.99 -9.98
CA VAL A 288 -6.38 24.41 -9.85
C VAL A 288 -6.67 24.84 -8.43
N GLY A 289 -5.80 25.66 -7.87
CA GLY A 289 -5.97 26.20 -6.53
C GLY A 289 -5.64 27.68 -6.47
N ILE A 290 -6.26 28.38 -5.53
CA ILE A 290 -6.03 29.80 -5.24
C ILE A 290 -5.94 30.00 -3.73
N PRO A 291 -4.88 30.66 -3.22
CA PRO A 291 -4.84 31.12 -1.85
C PRO A 291 -5.75 32.34 -1.68
N LEU A 292 -6.72 32.25 -0.79
CA LEU A 292 -7.63 33.38 -0.48
C LEU A 292 -7.13 34.22 0.68
N LEU A 293 -6.51 33.57 1.67
CA LEU A 293 -6.05 34.25 2.87
C LEU A 293 -4.67 33.72 3.27
N ARG A 294 -3.80 34.66 3.63
CA ARG A 294 -2.49 34.40 4.26
C ARG A 294 -2.30 35.48 5.33
N ASP A 295 -2.67 35.17 6.57
CA ASP A 295 -2.52 36.10 7.69
C ASP A 295 -1.93 35.37 8.90
N GLY A 296 -0.63 35.43 9.04
CA GLY A 296 0.12 34.79 10.11
C GLY A 296 -0.16 33.28 10.20
N PRO A 297 -0.71 32.79 11.32
CA PRO A 297 -1.00 31.38 11.52
C PRO A 297 -2.24 30.88 10.77
N ILE A 298 -2.95 31.77 10.07
CA ILE A 298 -4.19 31.46 9.36
C ILE A 298 -3.92 31.43 7.86
N SER A 299 -4.34 30.37 7.20
CA SER A 299 -4.39 30.32 5.75
C SER A 299 -5.65 29.63 5.26
N LEU A 300 -6.12 30.08 4.11
CA LEU A 300 -7.31 29.55 3.46
C LEU A 300 -7.03 29.42 1.95
N ASP A 301 -7.18 28.21 1.45
CA ASP A 301 -7.03 27.88 0.04
C ASP A 301 -8.34 27.28 -0.48
N PHE A 302 -8.76 27.74 -1.67
CA PHE A 302 -9.76 27.06 -2.46
C PHE A 302 -9.12 26.29 -3.60
N TYR A 303 -9.69 25.15 -3.95
CA TYR A 303 -9.24 24.36 -5.09
C TYR A 303 -10.38 23.59 -5.75
N ALA A 304 -10.14 23.17 -6.98
CA ALA A 304 -10.96 22.24 -7.71
C ALA A 304 -10.09 21.17 -8.35
N GLN A 305 -10.63 19.97 -8.52
CA GLN A 305 -9.92 18.86 -9.14
C GLN A 305 -10.84 18.07 -10.05
N TYR A 306 -10.25 17.51 -11.10
CA TYR A 306 -10.83 16.50 -11.96
C TYR A 306 -9.85 15.35 -12.09
N ALA A 307 -10.34 14.11 -12.05
CA ALA A 307 -9.51 12.95 -12.35
C ALA A 307 -10.28 11.89 -13.12
N SER A 308 -9.60 11.18 -13.99
CA SER A 308 -10.12 10.05 -14.75
C SER A 308 -9.19 8.87 -14.60
N LEU A 309 -9.76 7.71 -14.36
CA LEU A 309 -9.09 6.43 -14.53
C LEU A 309 -9.17 6.01 -16.00
N LEU A 310 -8.19 5.25 -16.47
CA LEU A 310 -8.06 4.74 -17.82
C LEU A 310 -7.74 3.24 -17.74
N GLY A 311 -8.68 2.41 -18.07
CA GLY A 311 -8.60 0.97 -17.94
C GLY A 311 -9.96 0.32 -18.06
N LYS A 312 -10.06 -0.90 -17.62
CA LYS A 312 -11.28 -1.68 -17.64
C LYS A 312 -11.67 -2.15 -16.26
N THR A 313 -12.97 -2.21 -16.00
CA THR A 313 -13.56 -2.85 -14.81
C THR A 313 -14.45 -4.00 -15.26
N THR A 314 -14.76 -4.91 -14.36
CA THR A 314 -15.70 -6.00 -14.63
C THR A 314 -17.11 -5.51 -14.45
N ASN A 315 -18.01 -5.88 -15.36
CA ASN A 315 -19.44 -5.66 -15.19
C ASN A 315 -19.93 -6.49 -14.00
N PRO A 316 -20.62 -5.92 -13.02
CA PRO A 316 -21.03 -6.65 -11.81
C PRO A 316 -22.20 -7.64 -12.05
N PHE A 317 -22.90 -7.57 -13.21
CA PHE A 317 -24.00 -8.46 -13.50
C PHE A 317 -23.50 -9.87 -13.87
N PRO A 318 -23.93 -10.94 -13.17
CA PRO A 318 -23.37 -12.27 -13.34
C PRO A 318 -23.53 -12.87 -14.75
N GLU A 319 -24.53 -12.40 -15.50
CA GLU A 319 -24.81 -12.89 -16.86
C GLU A 319 -23.98 -12.17 -17.93
N ASP A 320 -23.27 -11.10 -17.55
CA ASP A 320 -22.49 -10.27 -18.46
C ASP A 320 -21.01 -10.22 -18.04
N SER A 321 -20.19 -11.03 -18.67
CA SER A 321 -18.75 -11.06 -18.46
C SER A 321 -17.98 -9.92 -19.16
N THR A 322 -18.68 -8.94 -19.73
CA THR A 322 -18.03 -7.84 -20.45
C THR A 322 -17.26 -6.92 -19.51
N ARG A 323 -16.17 -6.37 -20.02
CA ARG A 323 -15.37 -5.37 -19.31
C ARG A 323 -15.74 -3.96 -19.78
N GLU A 324 -16.19 -3.15 -18.84
CA GLU A 324 -16.55 -1.75 -19.07
C GLU A 324 -15.34 -0.80 -18.86
N ASN A 325 -15.50 0.43 -19.33
CA ASN A 325 -14.50 1.46 -19.04
C ASN A 325 -14.65 1.95 -17.59
N VAL A 326 -13.55 2.14 -16.93
CA VAL A 326 -13.50 2.85 -15.65
C VAL A 326 -13.93 4.32 -15.81
N GLY A 327 -14.24 4.99 -14.70
CA GLY A 327 -14.89 6.28 -14.69
C GLY A 327 -13.98 7.45 -14.30
N TYR A 328 -14.64 8.53 -13.85
CA TYR A 328 -13.98 9.75 -13.43
C TYR A 328 -14.67 10.37 -12.21
N GLY A 329 -13.88 11.14 -11.45
CA GLY A 329 -14.33 11.89 -10.28
C GLY A 329 -14.04 13.38 -10.41
N ILE A 330 -14.88 14.18 -9.77
CA ILE A 330 -14.78 15.65 -9.73
C ILE A 330 -14.87 16.14 -8.30
N ILE A 331 -14.00 17.07 -7.95
CA ILE A 331 -14.09 17.89 -6.74
C ILE A 331 -14.27 19.34 -7.21
N PRO A 332 -15.52 19.79 -7.41
CA PRO A 332 -15.77 21.15 -7.90
C PRO A 332 -15.46 22.22 -6.86
N LEU A 333 -15.46 21.83 -5.57
CA LEU A 333 -15.15 22.69 -4.46
C LEU A 333 -14.35 21.93 -3.39
N GLY A 334 -13.12 22.36 -3.21
CA GLY A 334 -12.24 21.99 -2.11
C GLY A 334 -11.81 23.20 -1.31
N LEU A 335 -11.74 23.05 -0.01
CA LEU A 335 -11.30 24.05 0.96
C LEU A 335 -10.17 23.46 1.79
N SER A 336 -9.06 24.17 1.93
CA SER A 336 -8.00 23.84 2.89
C SER A 336 -7.77 25.04 3.80
N ALA A 337 -8.04 24.88 5.08
CA ALA A 337 -7.87 25.91 6.09
C ALA A 337 -6.81 25.48 7.12
N LYS A 338 -5.86 26.37 7.42
CA LYS A 338 -4.93 26.23 8.53
C LYS A 338 -5.28 27.27 9.58
N LEU A 339 -5.47 26.84 10.82
CA LEU A 339 -5.86 27.65 11.96
C LEU A 339 -4.91 27.33 13.12
N GLY A 340 -3.76 28.01 13.15
CA GLY A 340 -2.71 27.73 14.14
C GLY A 340 -2.21 26.27 14.07
N PRO A 341 -2.41 25.45 15.12
CA PRO A 341 -1.97 24.06 15.17
C PRO A 341 -2.88 23.09 14.39
N ALA A 342 -4.04 23.55 13.91
CA ALA A 342 -5.01 22.74 13.21
C ALA A 342 -5.00 23.00 11.71
N LYS A 343 -5.11 21.93 10.92
CA LYS A 343 -5.39 21.96 9.49
C LYS A 343 -6.66 21.19 9.21
N PHE A 344 -7.60 21.85 8.55
CA PHE A 344 -8.87 21.29 8.13
C PHE A 344 -8.96 21.30 6.61
N ASN A 345 -9.47 20.20 6.02
CA ASN A 345 -9.84 20.17 4.61
C ASN A 345 -11.30 19.73 4.50
N PHE A 346 -11.97 20.28 3.50
CA PHE A 346 -13.33 19.91 3.14
C PHE A 346 -13.43 19.84 1.61
N GLU A 347 -14.10 18.81 1.10
CA GLU A 347 -14.32 18.61 -0.33
C GLU A 347 -15.75 18.18 -0.59
N PHE A 348 -16.37 18.77 -1.59
CA PHE A 348 -17.55 18.20 -2.21
C PHE A 348 -17.10 17.29 -3.35
N ARG A 349 -17.50 16.01 -3.33
CA ARG A 349 -17.07 14.95 -4.23
C ARG A 349 -18.22 14.45 -5.08
N MET A 350 -17.96 14.20 -6.37
CA MET A 350 -18.94 13.69 -7.34
C MET A 350 -18.31 12.62 -8.23
N ILE A 351 -19.02 11.51 -8.40
CA ILE A 351 -18.74 10.44 -9.37
C ILE A 351 -19.94 10.38 -10.34
N PRO A 352 -19.90 11.12 -11.47
CA PRO A 352 -21.09 11.32 -12.30
C PRO A 352 -21.55 10.10 -13.11
N LYS A 353 -20.64 9.14 -13.37
CA LYS A 353 -20.92 7.96 -14.20
C LYS A 353 -20.69 6.62 -13.50
N GLY A 354 -20.20 6.62 -12.26
CA GLY A 354 -19.76 5.40 -11.58
C GLY A 354 -18.33 4.98 -11.95
N ASN A 355 -17.95 3.78 -11.56
CA ASN A 355 -16.70 3.09 -11.88
C ASN A 355 -15.43 3.89 -11.50
N PHE A 356 -15.49 4.61 -10.40
CA PHE A 356 -14.41 5.48 -9.91
C PHE A 356 -14.32 5.47 -8.39
N GLU A 357 -13.10 5.60 -7.86
CA GLU A 357 -12.81 5.75 -6.43
C GLU A 357 -11.88 6.94 -6.21
N PHE A 358 -12.24 7.83 -5.26
CA PHE A 358 -11.37 8.93 -4.83
C PHE A 358 -10.19 8.39 -4.03
N GLY A 359 -8.98 8.85 -4.36
CA GLY A 359 -7.76 8.32 -3.78
C GLY A 359 -7.56 6.85 -4.15
N TYR A 360 -7.75 6.49 -5.41
CA TYR A 360 -7.59 5.13 -5.92
C TYR A 360 -6.25 4.53 -5.52
N PHE A 361 -5.16 5.30 -5.71
CA PHE A 361 -3.83 4.97 -5.19
C PHE A 361 -3.71 5.56 -3.77
N ASN A 362 -4.09 4.78 -2.80
CA ASN A 362 -4.11 5.18 -1.40
C ASN A 362 -3.09 4.40 -0.59
N ARG A 363 -3.15 4.56 0.73
CA ARG A 363 -2.26 3.90 1.65
C ARG A 363 -2.31 2.37 1.60
N SER A 364 -3.49 1.80 1.44
CA SER A 364 -3.72 0.35 1.37
C SER A 364 -3.59 -0.22 -0.04
N TYR A 365 -3.22 0.61 -1.02
CA TYR A 365 -3.20 0.20 -2.43
C TYR A 365 -2.41 -1.09 -2.66
N GLU A 366 -1.24 -1.24 -2.03
CA GLU A 366 -0.38 -2.42 -2.21
C GLU A 366 -1.02 -3.73 -1.71
N ILE A 367 -1.99 -3.64 -0.80
CA ILE A 367 -2.77 -4.78 -0.31
C ILE A 367 -4.01 -5.00 -1.17
N GLU A 368 -4.66 -3.90 -1.59
CA GLU A 368 -5.93 -3.93 -2.31
C GLU A 368 -5.78 -4.13 -3.83
N ARG A 369 -4.57 -3.94 -4.38
CA ARG A 369 -4.36 -3.90 -5.85
C ARG A 369 -4.70 -5.23 -6.54
N ALA A 370 -4.50 -6.35 -5.86
CA ALA A 370 -4.95 -7.67 -6.25
C ALA A 370 -5.23 -8.51 -5.01
N THR A 371 -6.37 -9.15 -4.93
CA THR A 371 -6.83 -9.96 -3.80
C THR A 371 -7.37 -11.29 -4.30
N PHE A 372 -7.33 -12.29 -3.44
CA PHE A 372 -7.95 -13.60 -3.71
C PHE A 372 -9.41 -13.58 -3.27
N ASN A 373 -10.29 -14.16 -4.06
CA ASN A 373 -11.70 -14.32 -3.73
C ASN A 373 -12.25 -15.55 -4.46
N GLN A 374 -12.77 -16.53 -3.72
CA GLN A 374 -13.39 -17.75 -4.26
C GLN A 374 -12.55 -18.44 -5.36
N GLY A 375 -11.28 -18.70 -5.11
CA GLY A 375 -10.41 -19.41 -6.05
C GLY A 375 -9.88 -18.56 -7.22
N THR A 376 -10.19 -17.26 -7.27
CA THR A 376 -9.75 -16.37 -8.35
C THR A 376 -9.05 -15.12 -7.82
N ILE A 377 -8.15 -14.55 -8.63
CA ILE A 377 -7.53 -13.26 -8.33
C ILE A 377 -8.39 -12.13 -8.88
N ILE A 378 -8.75 -11.19 -8.01
CA ILE A 378 -9.55 -10.01 -8.33
C ILE A 378 -8.69 -8.77 -8.17
N THR A 379 -8.61 -7.93 -9.21
CA THR A 379 -7.89 -6.65 -9.13
C THR A 379 -8.77 -5.53 -8.57
N LYS A 380 -8.15 -4.52 -7.99
CA LYS A 380 -8.87 -3.33 -7.52
C LYS A 380 -9.63 -2.64 -8.65
N ALA A 381 -9.09 -2.62 -9.87
CA ALA A 381 -9.78 -2.06 -11.04
C ALA A 381 -11.05 -2.85 -11.38
N SER A 382 -11.02 -4.18 -11.27
CA SER A 382 -12.19 -5.01 -11.58
C SER A 382 -13.34 -4.81 -10.59
N LYS A 383 -13.06 -4.44 -9.33
CA LYS A 383 -14.08 -4.14 -8.31
C LYS A 383 -14.82 -2.81 -8.57
N LEU A 384 -14.27 -1.89 -9.39
CA LEU A 384 -14.88 -0.57 -9.61
C LEU A 384 -16.26 -0.62 -10.28
N GLY A 385 -16.58 -1.67 -11.03
CA GLY A 385 -17.89 -1.85 -11.66
C GLY A 385 -19.06 -1.90 -10.67
N THR A 386 -18.79 -2.20 -9.41
CA THR A 386 -19.80 -2.19 -8.34
C THR A 386 -20.22 -0.80 -7.88
N TYR A 387 -19.44 0.24 -8.21
CA TYR A 387 -19.73 1.62 -7.83
C TYR A 387 -20.45 2.38 -8.93
N GLY A 388 -21.73 2.69 -8.73
CA GLY A 388 -22.51 3.54 -9.61
C GLY A 388 -22.26 5.03 -9.37
N LYS A 389 -23.23 5.86 -9.77
CA LYS A 389 -23.17 7.32 -9.59
C LYS A 389 -23.27 7.69 -8.11
N GLN A 390 -22.31 8.45 -7.61
CA GLN A 390 -22.25 8.85 -6.19
C GLN A 390 -21.89 10.32 -6.06
N LYS A 391 -22.32 10.95 -4.96
CA LYS A 391 -21.92 12.28 -4.55
C LYS A 391 -21.95 12.42 -3.04
N GLY A 392 -21.14 13.32 -2.52
CA GLY A 392 -21.11 13.56 -1.07
C GLY A 392 -19.96 14.48 -0.70
N PHE A 393 -19.41 14.25 0.48
CA PHE A 393 -18.35 15.08 1.01
C PHE A 393 -17.20 14.23 1.58
N TYR A 394 -16.06 14.85 1.66
CA TYR A 394 -14.89 14.40 2.40
C TYR A 394 -14.44 15.54 3.30
N SER A 395 -14.03 15.20 4.51
CA SER A 395 -13.39 16.14 5.43
C SER A 395 -12.21 15.48 6.13
N SER A 396 -11.18 16.27 6.43
CA SER A 396 -10.07 15.83 7.27
C SER A 396 -9.66 16.90 8.25
N LEU A 397 -9.25 16.48 9.43
CA LEU A 397 -8.73 17.32 10.49
C LEU A 397 -7.38 16.77 10.94
N ASN A 398 -6.38 17.63 10.97
CA ASN A 398 -5.06 17.35 11.52
C ASN A 398 -4.77 18.41 12.58
N ILE A 399 -4.45 17.98 13.79
CA ILE A 399 -4.23 18.90 14.90
C ILE A 399 -3.05 18.44 15.77
N ASN A 400 -2.15 19.39 16.08
CA ASN A 400 -1.11 19.19 17.07
C ASN A 400 -1.61 19.66 18.45
N LEU A 401 -1.79 18.71 19.36
CA LEU A 401 -2.29 18.95 20.71
C LEU A 401 -1.14 19.20 21.69
N GLY A 402 -0.87 20.46 21.98
CA GLY A 402 0.11 20.88 22.99
C GLY A 402 1.54 20.42 22.74
N SER A 403 1.89 20.14 21.49
CA SER A 403 3.17 19.55 21.09
C SER A 403 3.46 18.17 21.70
N LEU A 404 2.45 17.49 22.25
CA LEU A 404 2.57 16.14 22.79
C LEU A 404 2.00 15.10 21.85
N PHE A 405 0.88 15.39 21.19
CA PHE A 405 0.20 14.47 20.31
C PHE A 405 -0.13 15.14 18.98
N ASP A 406 0.06 14.39 17.91
CA ASP A 406 -0.47 14.67 16.58
C ASP A 406 -1.67 13.77 16.34
N VAL A 407 -2.82 14.38 16.06
CA VAL A 407 -4.09 13.69 15.81
C VAL A 407 -4.51 13.98 14.37
N GLY A 408 -4.80 12.95 13.62
CA GLY A 408 -5.36 13.03 12.29
C GLY A 408 -6.63 12.22 12.18
N MET A 409 -7.66 12.82 11.56
CA MET A 409 -8.91 12.12 11.25
C MET A 409 -9.35 12.52 9.85
N ALA A 410 -9.92 11.57 9.12
CA ALA A 410 -10.57 11.83 7.84
C ALA A 410 -11.85 11.02 7.74
N PHE A 411 -12.86 11.63 7.15
CA PHE A 411 -14.16 11.00 6.93
C PHE A 411 -14.70 11.35 5.55
N GLN A 412 -15.15 10.34 4.82
CA GLN A 412 -15.87 10.46 3.56
C GLN A 412 -17.26 9.88 3.72
N ASN A 413 -18.24 10.54 3.12
CA ASN A 413 -19.60 10.01 2.98
C ASN A 413 -20.13 10.34 1.59
N LEU A 414 -20.17 9.34 0.74
CA LEU A 414 -20.78 9.40 -0.58
C LEU A 414 -22.09 8.65 -0.56
N LYS A 415 -23.11 9.19 -1.24
CA LYS A 415 -24.43 8.57 -1.39
C LYS A 415 -24.76 8.45 -2.85
N GLY A 416 -25.26 7.30 -3.23
CA GLY A 416 -25.65 7.05 -4.61
C GLY A 416 -25.88 5.58 -4.90
N GLU A 417 -25.53 5.17 -6.09
CA GLU A 417 -25.78 3.82 -6.60
C GLU A 417 -24.60 2.90 -6.24
N GLN A 418 -24.90 1.72 -5.72
CA GLN A 418 -23.95 0.63 -5.48
C GLN A 418 -24.62 -0.70 -5.86
N TYR A 419 -23.86 -1.57 -6.50
CA TYR A 419 -24.33 -2.89 -6.86
C TYR A 419 -24.49 -3.76 -5.60
N ASN A 420 -25.66 -4.38 -5.49
CA ASN A 420 -25.95 -5.35 -4.45
C ASN A 420 -25.98 -6.75 -5.09
N SER A 421 -25.07 -7.63 -4.67
CA SER A 421 -24.91 -8.98 -5.22
C SER A 421 -26.09 -9.92 -4.89
N GLU A 422 -26.80 -9.68 -3.78
CA GLU A 422 -27.93 -10.50 -3.37
C GLU A 422 -29.14 -10.30 -4.29
N ILE A 423 -29.45 -9.03 -4.58
CA ILE A 423 -30.59 -8.69 -5.46
C ILE A 423 -30.19 -8.52 -6.93
N LYS A 424 -28.87 -8.55 -7.23
CA LYS A 424 -28.27 -8.38 -8.56
C LYS A 424 -28.68 -7.09 -9.27
N GLU A 425 -28.83 -6.00 -8.53
CA GLU A 425 -29.22 -4.69 -9.04
C GLU A 425 -28.45 -3.56 -8.35
N PHE A 426 -28.40 -2.40 -9.01
CA PHE A 426 -27.91 -1.18 -8.36
C PHE A 426 -28.98 -0.59 -7.44
N GLU A 427 -28.65 -0.45 -6.19
CA GLU A 427 -29.50 0.19 -5.19
C GLU A 427 -28.87 1.47 -4.63
N ARG A 428 -29.69 2.24 -3.89
CA ARG A 428 -29.20 3.46 -3.23
C ARG A 428 -28.51 3.11 -1.92
N ALA A 429 -27.22 3.30 -1.87
CA ALA A 429 -26.39 3.01 -0.71
C ALA A 429 -25.57 4.21 -0.24
N SER A 430 -25.01 4.09 0.96
CA SER A 430 -23.97 4.95 1.49
C SER A 430 -22.63 4.26 1.36
N ASN A 431 -21.65 4.98 0.80
CA ASN A 431 -20.26 4.56 0.71
C ASN A 431 -19.45 5.49 1.61
N GLN A 432 -19.02 4.97 2.73
CA GLN A 432 -18.33 5.74 3.75
C GLN A 432 -16.91 5.23 3.98
N SER A 433 -16.03 6.14 4.38
CA SER A 433 -14.66 5.80 4.76
C SER A 433 -14.25 6.61 5.98
N PHE A 434 -13.54 5.99 6.90
CA PHE A 434 -13.00 6.64 8.09
C PHE A 434 -11.54 6.25 8.29
N THR A 435 -10.73 7.26 8.66
CA THR A 435 -9.32 7.07 9.03
C THR A 435 -9.04 7.88 10.29
N ALA A 436 -8.35 7.27 11.24
CA ALA A 436 -7.87 7.94 12.44
C ALA A 436 -6.41 7.58 12.71
N ILE A 437 -5.63 8.57 13.13
CA ILE A 437 -4.22 8.44 13.46
C ILE A 437 -3.95 9.22 14.73
N LEU A 438 -3.24 8.59 15.66
CA LEU A 438 -2.72 9.23 16.86
C LEU A 438 -1.23 8.96 16.94
N LYS A 439 -0.43 10.01 17.08
CA LYS A 439 1.02 9.93 17.25
C LYS A 439 1.49 10.71 18.46
N LEU A 440 2.51 10.19 19.12
CA LEU A 440 3.27 10.96 20.10
C LEU A 440 4.22 11.93 19.34
N ALA A 441 4.03 13.24 19.50
CA ALA A 441 4.81 14.25 18.78
C ALA A 441 6.25 14.39 19.31
N LYS A 442 6.50 14.01 20.56
CA LYS A 442 7.84 13.98 21.17
C LYS A 442 7.90 12.95 22.30
N PRO A 443 9.10 12.43 22.60
CA PRO A 443 9.29 11.45 23.65
C PRO A 443 8.73 11.90 25.02
N ILE A 444 8.10 10.97 25.73
CA ILE A 444 7.62 11.17 27.12
C ILE A 444 8.24 10.11 28.00
N SER A 445 9.09 10.55 28.96
CA SER A 445 9.78 9.64 29.88
C SER A 445 10.58 8.56 29.11
N LYS A 446 10.26 7.30 29.34
CA LYS A 446 10.87 6.16 28.64
C LYS A 446 10.24 5.87 27.28
N ILE A 447 9.06 6.40 26.98
CA ILE A 447 8.42 6.22 25.69
C ILE A 447 9.12 7.14 24.68
N ASP A 448 9.81 6.53 23.72
CA ASP A 448 10.49 7.25 22.66
C ASP A 448 9.52 7.64 21.55
N ARG A 449 8.72 6.70 21.11
CA ARG A 449 7.68 6.86 20.08
C ARG A 449 6.47 6.05 20.43
N ALA A 450 5.30 6.53 20.03
CA ALA A 450 4.06 5.78 20.04
C ALA A 450 3.16 6.29 18.94
N SER A 451 2.54 5.38 18.21
CA SER A 451 1.52 5.72 17.22
C SER A 451 0.48 4.62 17.14
N TRP A 452 -0.72 5.02 16.82
CA TRP A 452 -1.82 4.14 16.50
C TRP A 452 -2.56 4.65 15.29
N PHE A 453 -3.07 3.73 14.45
CA PHE A 453 -3.92 4.08 13.34
C PHE A 453 -5.03 3.07 13.11
N TYR A 454 -6.11 3.56 12.54
CA TYR A 454 -7.24 2.80 12.07
C TYR A 454 -7.71 3.37 10.73
N GLN A 455 -8.02 2.50 9.78
CA GLN A 455 -8.62 2.85 8.50
C GLN A 455 -9.67 1.82 8.14
N GLN A 456 -10.81 2.30 7.64
CA GLN A 456 -11.81 1.48 6.96
C GLN A 456 -12.40 2.29 5.81
N ARG A 457 -12.56 1.67 4.66
CA ARG A 457 -12.94 2.37 3.42
C ARG A 457 -14.10 1.67 2.73
N ASN A 458 -14.89 2.49 2.01
CA ASN A 458 -15.92 2.03 1.09
C ASN A 458 -16.93 1.05 1.71
N VAL A 459 -17.32 1.31 2.96
CA VAL A 459 -18.29 0.51 3.72
C VAL A 459 -19.57 1.31 3.96
N PRO A 460 -20.70 0.64 4.27
CA PRO A 460 -21.95 1.35 4.60
C PRO A 460 -21.85 2.26 5.82
N ASN A 461 -21.18 1.80 6.88
CA ASN A 461 -20.95 2.55 8.11
C ASN A 461 -19.64 2.12 8.81
N PRO A 462 -18.58 2.94 8.79
CA PRO A 462 -17.31 2.59 9.44
C PRO A 462 -17.33 2.71 10.98
N PHE A 463 -18.41 3.21 11.56
CA PHE A 463 -18.55 3.37 13.02
C PHE A 463 -19.24 2.19 13.71
N ASP A 464 -19.67 1.19 12.96
CA ASP A 464 -20.10 -0.09 13.52
C ASP A 464 -18.90 -0.94 13.94
N PHE A 465 -17.70 -0.56 13.47
CA PHE A 465 -16.42 -1.24 13.73
C PHE A 465 -16.43 -2.74 13.34
N GLU A 466 -17.33 -3.12 12.46
CA GLU A 466 -17.28 -4.42 11.80
C GLU A 466 -16.15 -4.42 10.76
N HIS A 467 -15.27 -5.41 10.85
CA HIS A 467 -14.12 -5.47 9.97
C HIS A 467 -14.52 -5.89 8.55
N SER A 468 -13.76 -5.40 7.58
CA SER A 468 -13.89 -5.74 6.16
C SER A 468 -12.49 -5.80 5.54
N GLU A 469 -12.35 -6.29 4.31
CA GLU A 469 -11.07 -6.29 3.56
C GLU A 469 -10.37 -4.93 3.53
N SER A 470 -11.13 -3.82 3.59
CA SER A 470 -10.59 -2.46 3.60
C SER A 470 -10.15 -1.97 4.99
N THR A 471 -10.33 -2.81 6.02
CA THR A 471 -9.95 -2.46 7.40
C THR A 471 -8.47 -2.71 7.63
N ILE A 472 -7.79 -1.68 8.11
CA ILE A 472 -6.39 -1.77 8.52
C ILE A 472 -6.25 -1.09 9.88
N THR A 473 -5.67 -1.78 10.84
CA THR A 473 -5.33 -1.19 12.14
C THR A 473 -3.94 -1.59 12.56
N GLY A 474 -3.32 -0.76 13.39
CA GLY A 474 -2.00 -1.09 13.93
C GLY A 474 -1.51 -0.06 14.92
N TYR A 475 -0.43 -0.43 15.61
CA TYR A 475 0.27 0.47 16.51
C TYR A 475 1.76 0.18 16.54
N ASN A 476 2.54 1.20 16.82
CA ASN A 476 3.96 1.12 17.08
C ASN A 476 4.23 1.72 18.45
N ALA A 477 5.10 1.08 19.23
CA ALA A 477 5.57 1.61 20.51
C ALA A 477 7.07 1.40 20.65
N SER A 478 7.82 2.46 20.97
CA SER A 478 9.27 2.38 21.20
C SER A 478 9.60 2.85 22.60
N LEU A 479 10.43 2.08 23.31
CA LEU A 479 10.83 2.31 24.69
C LEU A 479 12.35 2.45 24.81
N LYS A 480 12.82 3.53 25.41
CA LYS A 480 14.25 3.72 25.76
C LYS A 480 14.61 2.80 26.92
N LEU A 481 15.51 1.86 26.70
CA LEU A 481 16.02 0.93 27.71
C LEU A 481 17.25 1.48 28.45
N GLY A 482 17.89 2.52 27.94
CA GLY A 482 19.15 3.11 28.43
C GLY A 482 20.33 2.73 27.55
N ASN A 483 21.46 3.42 27.72
CA ASN A 483 22.72 3.19 26.97
C ASN A 483 22.53 3.23 25.43
N GLY A 484 21.66 4.09 24.93
CA GLY A 484 21.39 4.18 23.48
C GLY A 484 20.52 3.05 22.90
N MET A 485 20.01 2.15 23.74
CA MET A 485 19.12 1.08 23.30
C MET A 485 17.65 1.52 23.28
N VAL A 486 16.95 1.12 22.23
CA VAL A 486 15.51 1.34 22.03
C VAL A 486 14.84 0.01 21.67
N LEU A 487 13.83 -0.37 22.44
CA LEU A 487 12.97 -1.50 22.13
C LEU A 487 11.75 -0.98 21.35
N THR A 488 11.53 -1.49 20.17
CA THR A 488 10.37 -1.16 19.33
C THR A 488 9.49 -2.38 19.14
N TYR A 489 8.20 -2.18 19.33
CA TYR A 489 7.16 -3.16 19.04
C TYR A 489 6.24 -2.59 17.96
N ILE A 490 6.02 -3.36 16.90
CA ILE A 490 5.14 -3.03 15.78
C ILE A 490 4.08 -4.11 15.68
N PHE A 491 2.82 -3.68 15.60
CA PHE A 491 1.69 -4.56 15.33
C PHE A 491 0.84 -3.98 14.21
N ARG A 492 0.47 -4.82 13.25
CA ARG A 492 -0.49 -4.50 12.18
C ARG A 492 -1.48 -5.63 12.02
N ARG A 493 -2.69 -5.28 11.64
CA ARG A 493 -3.76 -6.21 11.32
C ARG A 493 -4.44 -5.76 10.05
N THR A 494 -4.56 -6.68 9.11
CA THR A 494 -5.33 -6.56 7.87
C THR A 494 -6.29 -7.72 7.78
N PHE A 495 -7.22 -7.65 6.85
CA PHE A 495 -8.26 -8.65 6.67
C PHE A 495 -8.40 -8.98 5.20
N GLN A 496 -8.72 -10.22 4.90
CA GLN A 496 -8.98 -10.69 3.54
C GLN A 496 -10.11 -11.71 3.57
N ASP A 497 -11.09 -11.52 2.70
CA ASP A 497 -12.20 -12.44 2.49
C ASP A 497 -11.75 -13.51 1.49
N PHE A 498 -11.29 -14.65 2.01
CA PHE A 498 -10.79 -15.75 1.18
C PHE A 498 -11.90 -16.63 0.63
N ASN A 499 -13.01 -16.76 1.33
CA ASN A 499 -14.12 -17.63 0.96
C ASN A 499 -15.19 -16.89 0.12
N GLY A 500 -15.15 -15.53 0.08
CA GLY A 500 -16.05 -14.69 -0.72
C GLY A 500 -17.46 -14.56 -0.15
N ASP A 501 -17.65 -14.80 1.15
CA ASP A 501 -18.97 -14.68 1.79
C ASP A 501 -19.35 -13.23 2.15
N GLY A 502 -18.38 -12.29 2.00
CA GLY A 502 -18.57 -10.86 2.21
C GLY A 502 -18.25 -10.40 3.64
N ASP A 503 -17.84 -11.32 4.54
CA ASP A 503 -17.30 -10.95 5.85
C ASP A 503 -15.83 -11.39 5.99
N VAL A 504 -15.20 -11.19 7.13
CA VAL A 504 -13.78 -11.47 7.36
C VAL A 504 -13.57 -12.04 8.78
N LYS A 505 -14.49 -12.91 9.19
CA LYS A 505 -14.53 -13.46 10.55
C LYS A 505 -13.99 -14.88 10.63
N ASP A 506 -13.84 -15.54 9.51
CA ASP A 506 -13.41 -16.92 9.44
C ASP A 506 -11.93 -17.08 9.79
N GLU A 507 -11.55 -18.31 10.14
CA GLU A 507 -10.18 -18.66 10.49
C GLU A 507 -9.27 -18.45 9.26
N GLY A 508 -8.15 -17.73 9.45
CA GLY A 508 -7.23 -17.38 8.37
C GLY A 508 -7.48 -16.02 7.72
N GLU A 509 -8.69 -15.45 7.82
CA GLU A 509 -9.04 -14.17 7.19
C GLU A 509 -8.51 -12.92 7.93
N THR A 510 -8.07 -13.12 9.16
CA THR A 510 -7.38 -12.09 9.95
C THR A 510 -5.87 -12.27 9.85
N ILE A 511 -5.18 -11.36 9.17
CA ILE A 511 -3.74 -11.38 8.97
C ILE A 511 -3.09 -10.46 10.02
N ASN A 512 -2.34 -11.06 10.95
CA ASN A 512 -1.59 -10.32 11.96
C ASN A 512 -0.10 -10.32 11.63
N MET A 513 0.50 -9.16 11.67
CA MET A 513 1.93 -8.98 11.53
C MET A 513 2.50 -8.35 12.80
N THR A 514 3.51 -8.96 13.36
CA THR A 514 4.18 -8.52 14.59
C THR A 514 5.67 -8.45 14.36
N SER A 515 6.29 -7.36 14.84
CA SER A 515 7.75 -7.23 14.88
C SER A 515 8.17 -6.66 16.24
N ILE A 516 9.21 -7.26 16.82
CA ILE A 516 9.86 -6.78 18.04
C ILE A 516 11.34 -6.60 17.71
N GLU A 517 11.85 -5.39 17.88
CA GLU A 517 13.24 -5.07 17.58
C GLU A 517 13.87 -4.28 18.73
N THR A 518 15.06 -4.67 19.16
CA THR A 518 15.93 -3.86 20.01
C THR A 518 17.05 -3.30 19.17
N SER A 519 17.08 -2.00 19.00
CA SER A 519 18.12 -1.28 18.26
C SER A 519 19.08 -0.54 19.21
N PHE A 520 20.31 -0.37 18.75
CA PHE A 520 21.36 0.36 19.48
C PHE A 520 22.27 1.08 18.48
N SER A 521 22.75 2.27 18.86
CA SER A 521 23.63 3.09 18.02
C SER A 521 25.05 3.11 18.60
N PHE A 522 26.06 3.03 17.73
CA PHE A 522 27.49 3.12 18.04
C PHE A 522 28.05 4.47 17.60
#